data_d2a71aadac837aa9f24f30d6701fa6ad
#
_entry.id   d2a71aadac837aa9f24f30d6701fa6ad
#
_cell.length_a   1.000
_cell.length_b   1.000
_cell.length_c   1.000
_cell.angle_alpha   90.00
_cell.angle_beta   90.00
_cell.angle_gamma   90.00
#
_symmetry.space_group_name_H-M   'P 1'
#
loop_
_entity.id
_entity.type
_entity.pdbx_description
1 polymer ?
#
loop_
_entity_poly.entity_id
_entity_poly.type
_entity_poly.pdbx_seq_one_letter_code
_entity_poly.pdbx_strand_id
1 'polypeptide(L)'
;MSYTYVQLLFTDMATEHSQRCCEELVAAGAINTLLKLIRSVSRSIPDQEVLKHALSTLRNLARYPHLIEVLIDCHGSVEVILWEFLRFSIYL
;
A
#
# COMPACT_ATOMS: atom_id res chain seq x y z
N MET A 1 1.06 10.66 11.52
CA MET A 1 0.26 9.56 12.08
C MET A 1 0.78 8.25 11.50
N SER A 2 1.14 7.31 12.34
CA SER A 2 1.62 6.01 11.89
C SER A 2 0.47 5.01 11.85
N TYR A 3 0.44 4.18 10.82
CA TYR A 3 -0.49 3.06 10.77
C TYR A 3 -0.01 1.95 11.69
N THR A 4 -0.91 1.46 12.53
CA THR A 4 -0.65 0.23 13.26
C THR A 4 -0.94 -0.98 12.37
N TYR A 5 -0.46 -2.16 12.77
CA TYR A 5 -0.77 -3.39 12.07
C TYR A 5 -2.29 -3.61 11.92
N VAL A 6 -3.03 -3.33 12.99
CA VAL A 6 -4.49 -3.52 13.00
C VAL A 6 -5.15 -2.58 11.99
N GLN A 7 -4.75 -1.32 11.96
CA GLN A 7 -5.29 -0.36 10.98
C GLN A 7 -5.02 -0.79 9.55
N LEU A 8 -3.81 -1.29 9.27
CA LEU A 8 -3.46 -1.78 7.94
C LEU A 8 -4.24 -3.03 7.56
N LEU A 9 -4.44 -3.93 8.50
CA LEU A 9 -5.26 -5.12 8.27
C LEU A 9 -6.68 -4.74 7.87
N PHE A 10 -7.32 -3.84 8.61
CA PHE A 10 -8.66 -3.38 8.28
C PHE A 10 -8.70 -2.64 6.94
N THR A 11 -7.70 -1.83 6.64
CA THR A 11 -7.61 -1.11 5.37
C THR A 11 -7.48 -2.09 4.21
N ASP A 12 -6.65 -3.10 4.36
CA ASP A 12 -6.48 -4.16 3.36
C ASP A 12 -7.82 -4.87 3.11
N MET A 13 -8.48 -5.29 4.17
CA MET A 13 -9.77 -5.98 4.06
C MET A 13 -10.85 -5.12 3.42
N ALA A 14 -10.96 -3.87 3.84
CA ALA A 14 -11.97 -2.94 3.32
C ALA A 14 -11.76 -2.64 1.84
N THR A 15 -10.52 -2.44 1.40
CA THR A 15 -10.21 -2.12 0.02
C THR A 15 -10.31 -3.33 -0.91
N GLU A 16 -10.24 -4.52 -0.38
CA GLU A 16 -10.32 -5.73 -1.19
C GLU A 16 -11.67 -5.88 -1.88
N HIS A 17 -12.76 -5.46 -1.23
CA HIS A 17 -14.11 -5.71 -1.69
C HIS A 17 -14.93 -4.46 -2.00
N SER A 18 -14.38 -3.27 -1.83
CA SER A 18 -15.15 -2.04 -1.97
C SER A 18 -14.40 -0.98 -2.78
N GLN A 19 -14.91 -0.72 -3.98
CA GLN A 19 -14.41 0.37 -4.82
C GLN A 19 -14.56 1.71 -4.13
N ARG A 20 -15.69 1.93 -3.44
CA ARG A 20 -15.95 3.17 -2.72
C ARG A 20 -14.92 3.42 -1.63
N CYS A 21 -14.56 2.38 -0.87
CA CYS A 21 -13.51 2.51 0.14
C CYS A 21 -12.17 2.88 -0.49
N CYS A 22 -11.85 2.27 -1.63
CA CYS A 22 -10.62 2.60 -2.35
C CYS A 22 -10.62 4.07 -2.78
N GLU A 23 -11.70 4.55 -3.34
CA GLU A 23 -11.80 5.93 -3.80
C GLU A 23 -11.73 6.92 -2.64
N GLU A 24 -12.40 6.63 -1.53
CA GLU A 24 -12.36 7.48 -0.34
C GLU A 24 -10.96 7.55 0.27
N LEU A 25 -10.27 6.42 0.33
CA LEU A 25 -8.90 6.38 0.85
C LEU A 25 -7.94 7.19 -0.02
N VAL A 26 -8.05 7.05 -1.33
CA VAL A 26 -7.20 7.83 -2.26
C VAL A 26 -7.49 9.31 -2.11
N ALA A 27 -8.76 9.70 -2.02
CA ALA A 27 -9.14 11.09 -1.83
C ALA A 27 -8.61 11.66 -0.50
N ALA A 28 -8.45 10.82 0.51
CA ALA A 28 -7.90 11.22 1.80
C ALA A 28 -6.36 11.25 1.84
N GLY A 29 -5.68 10.98 0.72
CA GLY A 29 -4.23 11.00 0.65
C GLY A 29 -3.55 9.72 1.13
N ALA A 30 -4.27 8.60 1.17
CA ALA A 30 -3.75 7.35 1.71
C ALA A 30 -2.54 6.81 0.93
N ILE A 31 -2.47 7.06 -0.39
CA ILE A 31 -1.35 6.55 -1.20
C ILE A 31 -0.03 7.12 -0.70
N ASN A 32 0.07 8.42 -0.47
CA ASN A 32 1.29 9.03 0.03
C ASN A 32 1.66 8.48 1.41
N THR A 33 0.67 8.29 2.27
CA THR A 33 0.89 7.75 3.61
C THR A 33 1.42 6.32 3.54
N LEU A 34 0.83 5.49 2.69
CA LEU A 34 1.27 4.11 2.51
C LEU A 34 2.68 4.04 1.93
N LEU A 35 3.01 4.89 0.96
CA LEU A 35 4.35 4.92 0.38
C LEU A 35 5.40 5.34 1.42
N LYS A 36 5.09 6.33 2.25
CA LYS A 36 5.97 6.73 3.34
C LYS A 36 6.19 5.60 4.32
N LEU A 37 5.13 4.90 4.67
CA LEU A 37 5.21 3.76 5.56
C LEU A 37 6.11 2.67 4.98
N ILE A 38 5.90 2.30 3.73
CA ILE A 38 6.69 1.26 3.05
C ILE A 38 8.18 1.62 3.06
N ARG A 39 8.52 2.89 2.86
CA ARG A 39 9.92 3.33 2.88
C ARG A 39 10.53 3.29 4.28
N SER A 40 9.72 3.45 5.32
CA SER A 40 10.19 3.58 6.70
C SER A 40 10.24 2.28 7.48
N VAL A 41 9.53 1.23 7.04
CA VAL A 41 9.51 -0.02 7.80
C VAL A 41 10.85 -0.74 7.75
N SER A 42 11.20 -1.35 8.87
CA SER A 42 12.41 -2.16 8.98
C SER A 42 12.22 -3.51 8.29
N ARG A 43 13.27 -4.33 8.32
CA ARG A 43 13.22 -5.67 7.74
C ARG A 43 12.96 -6.74 8.78
N SER A 44 12.57 -6.34 9.98
CA SER A 44 12.19 -7.29 11.04
C SER A 44 10.92 -8.04 10.65
N ILE A 45 10.72 -9.22 11.23
CA ILE A 45 9.56 -10.05 10.92
C ILE A 45 8.24 -9.33 11.19
N PRO A 46 8.05 -8.64 12.34
CA PRO A 46 6.82 -7.89 12.56
C PRO A 46 6.56 -6.81 11.50
N ASP A 47 7.61 -6.13 11.05
CA ASP A 47 7.48 -5.10 10.04
C ASP A 47 7.19 -5.66 8.65
N GLN A 48 7.58 -6.91 8.38
CA GLN A 48 7.22 -7.58 7.14
C GLN A 48 5.71 -7.79 7.01
N GLU A 49 5.03 -8.07 8.12
CA GLU A 49 3.57 -8.18 8.11
C GLU A 49 2.90 -6.83 7.83
N VAL A 50 3.44 -5.75 8.42
CA VAL A 50 2.99 -4.39 8.13
C VAL A 50 3.17 -4.08 6.64
N LEU A 51 4.34 -4.38 6.12
CA LEU A 51 4.68 -4.15 4.71
C LEU A 51 3.77 -4.94 3.78
N LYS A 52 3.50 -6.20 4.11
CA LYS A 52 2.62 -7.06 3.33
C LYS A 52 1.22 -6.46 3.18
N HIS A 53 0.64 -5.97 4.27
CA HIS A 53 -0.70 -5.39 4.23
C HIS A 53 -0.71 -4.02 3.55
N ALA A 54 0.36 -3.23 3.69
CA ALA A 54 0.48 -1.97 2.97
C ALA A 54 0.53 -2.19 1.45
N LEU A 55 1.34 -3.15 1.01
CA LEU A 55 1.45 -3.50 -0.41
C LEU A 55 0.15 -4.11 -0.94
N SER A 56 -0.51 -4.95 -0.15
CA SER A 56 -1.80 -5.52 -0.50
C SER A 56 -2.85 -4.43 -0.69
N THR A 57 -2.86 -3.44 0.18
CA THR A 57 -3.77 -2.29 0.05
C THR A 57 -3.51 -1.55 -1.26
N LEU A 58 -2.23 -1.25 -1.57
CA LEU A 58 -1.90 -0.60 -2.84
C LEU A 58 -2.36 -1.43 -4.04
N ARG A 59 -2.19 -2.75 -3.99
CA ARG A 59 -2.67 -3.64 -5.04
C ARG A 59 -4.18 -3.54 -5.20
N ASN A 60 -4.92 -3.48 -4.10
CA ASN A 60 -6.37 -3.35 -4.13
C ASN A 60 -6.80 -2.02 -4.78
N LEU A 61 -6.09 -0.94 -4.47
CA LEU A 61 -6.32 0.36 -5.11
C LEU A 61 -6.04 0.31 -6.61
N ALA A 62 -5.01 -0.43 -7.00
CA ALA A 62 -4.57 -0.51 -8.39
C ALA A 62 -5.49 -1.34 -9.30
N ARG A 63 -6.55 -1.94 -8.75
CA ARG A 63 -7.57 -2.60 -9.58
C ARG A 63 -8.34 -1.61 -10.46
N TYR A 64 -8.41 -0.37 -10.05
CA TYR A 64 -9.24 0.65 -10.68
C TYR A 64 -8.36 1.58 -11.51
N PRO A 65 -8.57 1.63 -12.85
CA PRO A 65 -7.68 2.41 -13.73
C PRO A 65 -7.54 3.88 -13.32
N HIS A 66 -8.62 4.51 -12.86
CA HIS A 66 -8.55 5.91 -12.44
C HIS A 66 -7.71 6.12 -11.16
N LEU A 67 -7.61 5.09 -10.31
CA LEU A 67 -6.77 5.14 -9.11
C LEU A 67 -5.31 4.80 -9.42
N ILE A 68 -5.08 3.98 -10.44
CA ILE A 68 -3.72 3.71 -10.92
C ILE A 68 -3.03 5.00 -11.37
N GLU A 69 -3.76 5.86 -12.06
CA GLU A 69 -3.20 7.14 -12.51
C GLU A 69 -2.75 7.99 -11.32
N VAL A 70 -3.56 8.06 -10.27
CA VAL A 70 -3.19 8.78 -9.05
C VAL A 70 -1.94 8.17 -8.41
N LEU A 71 -1.87 6.84 -8.35
CA LEU A 71 -0.73 6.14 -7.78
C LEU A 71 0.56 6.44 -8.56
N ILE A 72 0.50 6.37 -9.88
CA ILE A 72 1.66 6.61 -10.75
C ILE A 72 2.15 8.05 -10.61
N ASP A 73 1.24 9.00 -10.45
CA ASP A 73 1.58 10.41 -10.30
C ASP A 73 2.22 10.75 -8.95
N CYS A 74 2.11 9.86 -7.97
CA CYS A 74 2.78 10.06 -6.68
C CYS A 74 4.28 9.90 -6.84
N HIS A 75 5.04 10.88 -6.35
CA HIS A 75 6.49 10.89 -6.48
C HIS A 75 7.13 9.65 -5.84
N GLY A 76 7.95 8.97 -6.64
CA GLY A 76 8.68 7.79 -6.18
C GLY A 76 7.85 6.51 -6.03
N SER A 77 6.57 6.52 -6.40
CA SER A 77 5.68 5.37 -6.21
C SER A 77 6.14 4.15 -7.00
N VAL A 78 6.47 4.34 -8.27
CA VAL A 78 6.88 3.25 -9.16
C VAL A 78 8.15 2.57 -8.64
N GLU A 79 9.12 3.36 -8.21
CA GLU A 79 10.38 2.84 -7.67
C GLU A 79 10.16 2.03 -6.40
N VAL A 80 9.35 2.54 -5.47
CA VAL A 80 9.05 1.85 -4.22
C VAL A 80 8.35 0.53 -4.48
N ILE A 81 7.35 0.53 -5.35
CA ILE A 81 6.57 -0.67 -5.66
C ILE A 81 7.44 -1.72 -6.34
N LEU A 82 8.27 -1.31 -7.31
CA LEU A 82 9.18 -2.24 -7.99
C LEU A 82 10.18 -2.86 -7.02
N TRP A 83 10.77 -2.05 -6.15
CA TRP A 83 11.71 -2.54 -5.15
C TRP A 83 11.09 -3.60 -4.25
N GLU A 84 9.92 -3.31 -3.71
CA GLU A 84 9.25 -4.24 -2.79
C GLU A 84 8.72 -5.47 -3.51
N PHE A 85 8.25 -5.30 -4.74
CA PHE A 85 7.81 -6.45 -5.55
C PHE A 85 8.97 -7.40 -5.82
N LEU A 86 10.14 -6.89 -6.20
CA LEU A 86 11.31 -7.72 -6.45
C LEU A 86 11.78 -8.42 -5.18
N ARG A 87 11.74 -7.72 -4.05
CA ARG A 87 12.12 -8.30 -2.77
C ARG A 87 11.23 -9.48 -2.42
N PHE A 88 9.92 -9.34 -2.53
CA PHE A 88 8.99 -10.42 -2.22
C PHE A 88 9.12 -11.59 -3.19
N SER A 89 9.42 -11.32 -4.45
CA SER A 89 9.62 -12.38 -5.44
C SER A 89 10.81 -13.27 -5.12
N ILE A 90 11.83 -12.71 -4.48
CA ILE A 90 13.02 -13.48 -4.07
C ILE A 90 12.68 -14.44 -2.92
N TYR A 91 11.76 -14.04 -2.03
CA TYR A 91 11.40 -14.84 -0.85
C TYR A 91 10.22 -15.79 -1.12
N LEU A 92 9.57 -15.70 -2.22
CA LEU A 92 8.50 -16.59 -2.63
C LEU A 92 9.03 -17.69 -3.55
#